data_909e31bff19af2d233b12fee0b5f297c
#
_entry.id   909e31bff19af2d233b12fee0b5f297c
#
_cell.length_a   1.000
_cell.length_b   1.000
_cell.length_c   1.000
_cell.angle_alpha   90.00
_cell.angle_beta   90.00
_cell.angle_gamma   90.00
#
_symmetry.space_group_name_H-M   'P 1'
#
loop_
_entity.id
_entity.type
_entity.pdbx_description
1 polymer ?
#
loop_
_entity_poly.entity_id
_entity_poly.type
_entity_poly.pdbx_seq_one_letter_code
_entity_poly.pdbx_strand_id
1 'polypeptide(L)'
;AEETCKVIRDCGFDMQLMLGPGLISEVNNPGCPWNKTNYSEEELKQRAERNDRNIDELIRIANENSDVINSVSVGNENTPQWGENNVPIERLISFARRLKEGTGKPVTFNEGVYEWEHLKQLADELDIISIHSYPLWNGNNVEEALEVNKTWYKKVKEWYPGKPIVFSEVGWATDCADFKQMREGQANEENQKKYYEEFWKWSDREQI
;
A
#
# COMPACT_ATOMS: atom_id res chain seq x y z
N ALA A 1 14.89 6.64 3.10
CA ALA A 1 15.08 5.90 1.84
C ALA A 1 16.55 5.86 1.41
N GLU A 2 17.27 7.00 1.33
CA GLU A 2 18.67 7.07 0.87
C GLU A 2 19.60 6.20 1.72
N GLU A 3 19.47 6.25 3.05
CA GLU A 3 20.26 5.37 3.95
C GLU A 3 19.96 3.88 3.71
N THR A 4 18.73 3.54 3.42
CA THR A 4 18.35 2.15 3.09
C THR A 4 19.01 1.70 1.78
N CYS A 5 18.99 2.54 0.75
CA CYS A 5 19.68 2.28 -0.52
C CYS A 5 21.20 2.11 -0.30
N LYS A 6 21.79 2.96 0.54
CA LYS A 6 23.20 2.86 0.91
C LYS A 6 23.52 1.54 1.60
N VAL A 7 22.72 1.12 2.58
CA VAL A 7 22.92 -0.16 3.29
C VAL A 7 22.81 -1.34 2.34
N ILE A 8 21.85 -1.35 1.42
CA ILE A 8 21.68 -2.42 0.42
C ILE A 8 22.98 -2.56 -0.41
N ARG A 9 23.55 -1.44 -0.87
CA ARG A 9 24.80 -1.45 -1.64
C ARG A 9 26.01 -1.88 -0.80
N ASP A 10 26.17 -1.26 0.37
CA ASP A 10 27.33 -1.50 1.25
C ASP A 10 27.41 -2.94 1.74
N CYS A 11 26.25 -3.58 1.97
CA CYS A 11 26.17 -4.97 2.42
C CYS A 11 26.05 -5.98 1.27
N GLY A 12 25.89 -5.52 0.03
CA GLY A 12 25.71 -6.39 -1.13
C GLY A 12 24.43 -7.24 -1.08
N PHE A 13 23.36 -6.71 -0.50
CA PHE A 13 22.07 -7.42 -0.45
C PHE A 13 21.45 -7.50 -1.85
N ASP A 14 21.02 -8.70 -2.23
CA ASP A 14 20.19 -8.91 -3.44
C ASP A 14 18.74 -8.47 -3.17
N MET A 15 18.55 -7.16 -3.09
CA MET A 15 17.28 -6.52 -2.76
C MET A 15 17.03 -5.30 -3.65
N GLN A 16 15.78 -5.09 -3.97
CA GLN A 16 15.29 -3.87 -4.63
C GLN A 16 14.15 -3.26 -3.82
N LEU A 17 13.91 -1.98 -4.01
CA LEU A 17 12.91 -1.22 -3.28
C LEU A 17 11.79 -0.73 -4.20
N MET A 18 10.55 -0.85 -3.69
CA MET A 18 9.44 0.00 -4.09
C MET A 18 9.43 1.22 -3.17
N LEU A 19 9.60 2.41 -3.71
CA LEU A 19 9.65 3.65 -2.93
C LEU A 19 8.31 4.40 -3.02
N GLY A 20 7.75 4.79 -1.87
CA GLY A 20 6.54 5.61 -1.79
C GLY A 20 6.75 6.90 -0.99
N PRO A 21 5.91 7.93 -1.20
CA PRO A 21 5.94 9.17 -0.43
C PRO A 21 5.19 9.02 0.89
N GLY A 22 5.53 9.85 1.87
CA GLY A 22 4.71 10.03 3.07
C GLY A 22 3.62 11.08 2.82
N LEU A 23 2.52 10.70 2.15
CA LEU A 23 1.40 11.61 1.94
C LEU A 23 0.63 11.86 3.24
N ILE A 24 0.19 13.09 3.42
CA ILE A 24 -0.71 13.51 4.50
C ILE A 24 -2.04 13.96 3.92
N SER A 25 -3.08 13.92 4.74
CA SER A 25 -4.44 14.26 4.30
C SER A 25 -4.53 15.63 3.62
N GLU A 26 -5.20 15.70 2.49
CA GLU A 26 -5.60 16.93 1.80
C GLU A 26 -7.09 17.27 1.98
N VAL A 27 -7.80 16.43 2.73
CA VAL A 27 -9.23 16.60 3.04
C VAL A 27 -9.52 16.30 4.50
N ASN A 28 -10.57 16.88 5.04
CA ASN A 28 -11.08 16.49 6.35
C ASN A 28 -11.85 15.17 6.23
N ASN A 29 -11.53 14.20 7.08
CA ASN A 29 -12.21 12.93 7.13
C ASN A 29 -12.91 12.68 8.47
N PRO A 30 -14.19 13.08 8.64
CA PRO A 30 -14.93 12.83 9.86
C PRO A 30 -15.20 11.33 10.12
N GLY A 31 -15.04 10.49 9.09
CA GLY A 31 -15.18 9.03 9.18
C GLY A 31 -14.00 8.34 9.86
N CYS A 32 -12.82 8.96 9.93
CA CYS A 32 -11.66 8.39 10.59
C CYS A 32 -11.95 8.18 12.09
N PRO A 33 -11.82 6.96 12.65
CA PRO A 33 -12.21 6.71 14.04
C PRO A 33 -11.23 7.28 15.08
N TRP A 34 -9.95 7.44 14.73
CA TRP A 34 -8.88 7.85 15.64
C TRP A 34 -8.36 9.28 15.42
N ASN A 35 -8.57 9.89 14.26
CA ASN A 35 -8.22 11.28 13.99
C ASN A 35 -9.49 12.12 13.72
N LYS A 36 -9.82 13.01 14.64
CA LYS A 36 -10.97 13.92 14.54
C LYS A 36 -10.57 15.37 14.26
N THR A 37 -9.33 15.61 13.86
CA THR A 37 -8.85 16.94 13.52
C THR A 37 -9.61 17.46 12.31
N ASN A 38 -10.13 18.68 12.43
CA ASN A 38 -10.75 19.41 11.35
C ASN A 38 -9.83 20.57 10.94
N TYR A 39 -9.14 20.39 9.83
CA TYR A 39 -8.19 21.35 9.30
C TYR A 39 -8.94 22.49 8.60
N SER A 40 -8.43 23.72 8.75
CA SER A 40 -8.87 24.87 7.96
C SER A 40 -8.48 24.74 6.48
N GLU A 41 -9.09 25.51 5.61
CA GLU A 41 -8.75 25.54 4.16
C GLU A 41 -7.27 25.87 3.92
N GLU A 42 -6.73 26.81 4.70
CA GLU A 42 -5.31 27.19 4.61
C GLU A 42 -4.39 26.04 5.04
N GLU A 43 -4.72 25.30 6.12
CA GLU A 43 -3.96 24.13 6.54
C GLU A 43 -4.03 23.02 5.48
N LEU A 44 -5.21 22.75 4.90
CA LEU A 44 -5.34 21.75 3.84
C LEU A 44 -4.52 22.14 2.60
N LYS A 45 -4.49 23.41 2.23
CA LYS A 45 -3.63 23.90 1.15
C LYS A 45 -2.15 23.70 1.44
N GLN A 46 -1.68 24.03 2.64
CA GLN A 46 -0.27 23.79 3.04
C GLN A 46 0.08 22.31 3.04
N ARG A 47 -0.86 21.44 3.40
CA ARG A 47 -0.70 19.98 3.37
C ARG A 47 -0.59 19.47 1.92
N ALA A 48 -1.42 19.98 1.00
CA ALA A 48 -1.33 19.68 -0.41
C ALA A 48 0.02 20.11 -1.01
N GLU A 49 0.51 21.33 -0.68
CA GLU A 49 1.84 21.78 -1.09
C GLU A 49 2.98 20.93 -0.51
N ARG A 50 2.81 20.40 0.70
CA ARG A 50 3.76 19.45 1.29
C ARG A 50 3.77 18.13 0.51
N ASN A 51 2.61 17.62 0.12
CA ASN A 51 2.51 16.41 -0.68
C ASN A 51 3.18 16.58 -2.05
N ASP A 52 3.00 17.75 -2.69
CA ASP A 52 3.71 18.08 -3.94
C ASP A 52 5.23 17.98 -3.78
N ARG A 53 5.77 18.57 -2.70
CA ARG A 53 7.21 18.49 -2.40
C ARG A 53 7.68 17.05 -2.12
N ASN A 54 6.84 16.25 -1.46
CA ASN A 54 7.16 14.85 -1.19
C ASN A 54 7.25 14.03 -2.48
N ILE A 55 6.40 14.32 -3.47
CA ILE A 55 6.47 13.71 -4.82
C ILE A 55 7.74 14.14 -5.55
N ASP A 56 8.09 15.43 -5.53
CA ASP A 56 9.34 15.90 -6.14
C ASP A 56 10.58 15.26 -5.51
N GLU A 57 10.59 15.12 -4.19
CA GLU A 57 11.67 14.47 -3.47
C GLU A 57 11.75 12.96 -3.77
N LEU A 58 10.59 12.28 -3.91
CA LEU A 58 10.54 10.89 -4.32
C LEU A 58 11.15 10.70 -5.71
N ILE A 59 10.82 11.58 -6.67
CA ILE A 59 11.39 11.56 -8.03
C ILE A 59 12.91 11.71 -7.96
N ARG A 60 13.41 12.68 -7.19
CA ARG A 60 14.85 12.87 -7.00
C ARG A 60 15.53 11.62 -6.46
N ILE A 61 15.01 11.08 -5.33
CA ILE A 61 15.61 9.90 -4.68
C ILE A 61 15.56 8.68 -5.61
N ALA A 62 14.44 8.46 -6.32
CA ALA A 62 14.31 7.34 -7.25
C ALA A 62 15.30 7.38 -8.39
N ASN A 63 15.59 8.57 -8.93
CA ASN A 63 16.56 8.77 -10.00
C ASN A 63 18.01 8.61 -9.51
N GLU A 64 18.34 9.15 -8.34
CA GLU A 64 19.68 9.04 -7.74
C GLU A 64 20.00 7.62 -7.27
N ASN A 65 19.00 6.79 -7.04
CA ASN A 65 19.13 5.40 -6.56
C ASN A 65 18.48 4.38 -7.51
N SER A 66 18.59 4.63 -8.82
CA SER A 66 17.90 3.84 -9.85
C SER A 66 18.36 2.39 -9.95
N ASP A 67 19.50 2.06 -9.42
CA ASP A 67 20.06 0.70 -9.30
C ASP A 67 19.40 -0.14 -8.19
N VAL A 68 18.86 0.52 -7.16
CA VAL A 68 18.22 -0.13 -6.00
C VAL A 68 16.70 0.02 -6.05
N ILE A 69 16.19 1.17 -6.52
CA ILE A 69 14.75 1.43 -6.59
C ILE A 69 14.23 0.96 -7.94
N ASN A 70 13.39 -0.09 -7.95
CA ASN A 70 12.82 -0.67 -9.17
C ASN A 70 11.43 -0.14 -9.54
N SER A 71 10.67 0.34 -8.58
CA SER A 71 9.31 0.85 -8.76
C SER A 71 9.01 1.96 -7.77
N VAL A 72 7.97 2.76 -8.06
CA VAL A 72 7.53 3.84 -7.18
C VAL A 72 6.04 3.73 -6.90
N SER A 73 5.65 4.06 -5.68
CA SER A 73 4.24 4.12 -5.27
C SER A 73 3.75 5.57 -5.20
N VAL A 74 2.53 5.81 -5.63
CA VAL A 74 1.84 7.10 -5.49
C VAL A 74 1.55 7.44 -4.04
N GLY A 75 1.26 6.43 -3.22
CA GLY A 75 0.88 6.58 -1.83
C GLY A 75 0.56 5.24 -1.17
N ASN A 76 0.06 5.30 0.05
CA ASN A 76 -0.29 4.16 0.88
C ASN A 76 -1.55 4.44 1.68
N GLU A 77 -2.62 3.69 1.41
CA GLU A 77 -3.91 3.80 2.12
C GLU A 77 -4.43 5.25 2.23
N ASN A 78 -4.45 5.94 1.08
CA ASN A 78 -4.87 7.33 1.03
C ASN A 78 -6.33 7.51 0.59
N THR A 79 -7.11 6.44 0.46
CA THR A 79 -8.50 6.50 -0.02
C THR A 79 -9.56 5.95 0.93
N PRO A 80 -9.26 5.06 1.90
CA PRO A 80 -10.30 4.41 2.67
C PRO A 80 -11.02 5.38 3.61
N GLN A 81 -12.32 5.12 3.86
CA GLN A 81 -13.14 5.98 4.73
C GLN A 81 -12.62 6.08 6.17
N TRP A 82 -11.94 5.05 6.66
CA TRP A 82 -11.30 5.05 7.98
C TRP A 82 -9.92 5.70 7.99
N GLY A 83 -9.35 6.02 6.82
CA GLY A 83 -8.00 6.57 6.68
C GLY A 83 -7.87 7.98 7.26
N GLU A 84 -6.72 8.27 7.87
CA GLU A 84 -6.42 9.61 8.36
C GLU A 84 -5.66 10.48 7.35
N ASN A 85 -5.10 9.86 6.30
CA ASN A 85 -4.25 10.53 5.31
C ASN A 85 -4.90 10.56 3.92
N ASN A 86 -6.19 10.84 3.87
CA ASN A 86 -6.94 10.80 2.62
C ASN A 86 -6.55 11.93 1.66
N VAL A 87 -6.38 11.54 0.41
CA VAL A 87 -6.01 12.43 -0.70
C VAL A 87 -7.04 12.26 -1.82
N PRO A 88 -7.54 13.35 -2.44
CA PRO A 88 -8.46 13.27 -3.56
C PRO A 88 -7.91 12.41 -4.72
N ILE A 89 -8.79 11.64 -5.36
CA ILE A 89 -8.40 10.75 -6.47
C ILE A 89 -7.70 11.49 -7.61
N GLU A 90 -8.17 12.68 -7.93
CA GLU A 90 -7.59 13.52 -8.99
C GLU A 90 -6.14 13.92 -8.66
N ARG A 91 -5.84 14.11 -7.37
CA ARG A 91 -4.48 14.40 -6.91
C ARG A 91 -3.60 13.16 -7.04
N LEU A 92 -4.08 11.98 -6.63
CA LEU A 92 -3.37 10.72 -6.79
C LEU A 92 -3.09 10.42 -8.27
N ILE A 93 -4.05 10.65 -9.16
CA ILE A 93 -3.87 10.54 -10.62
C ILE A 93 -2.78 11.52 -11.12
N SER A 94 -2.82 12.77 -10.66
CA SER A 94 -1.78 13.75 -11.00
C SER A 94 -0.39 13.30 -10.53
N PHE A 95 -0.29 12.76 -9.33
CA PHE A 95 0.96 12.21 -8.78
C PHE A 95 1.46 11.00 -9.57
N ALA A 96 0.55 10.09 -9.98
CA ALA A 96 0.91 8.95 -10.81
C ALA A 96 1.58 9.38 -12.12
N ARG A 97 0.99 10.36 -12.81
CA ARG A 97 1.54 10.92 -14.05
C ARG A 97 2.90 11.57 -13.84
N ARG A 98 3.04 12.40 -12.79
CA ARG A 98 4.32 13.04 -12.44
C ARG A 98 5.42 12.01 -12.16
N LEU A 99 5.08 10.94 -11.42
CA LEU A 99 6.03 9.87 -11.13
C LEU A 99 6.47 9.12 -12.39
N LYS A 100 5.54 8.81 -13.31
CA LYS A 100 5.87 8.20 -14.60
C LYS A 100 6.83 9.05 -15.41
N GLU A 101 6.50 10.33 -15.58
CA GLU A 101 7.32 11.27 -16.35
C GLU A 101 8.68 11.51 -15.69
N GLY A 102 8.70 11.66 -14.36
CA GLY A 102 9.89 12.04 -13.61
C GLY A 102 10.88 10.92 -13.38
N THR A 103 10.43 9.65 -13.33
CA THR A 103 11.30 8.52 -12.98
C THR A 103 11.49 7.51 -14.10
N GLY A 104 10.53 7.39 -15.02
CA GLY A 104 10.48 6.33 -16.02
C GLY A 104 10.34 4.91 -15.43
N LYS A 105 10.03 4.78 -14.13
CA LYS A 105 9.88 3.51 -13.43
C LYS A 105 8.41 3.06 -13.42
N PRO A 106 8.16 1.75 -13.25
CA PRO A 106 6.82 1.26 -13.00
C PRO A 106 6.19 1.97 -11.79
N VAL A 107 4.96 2.44 -11.95
CA VAL A 107 4.20 3.17 -10.92
C VAL A 107 3.07 2.31 -10.38
N THR A 108 2.91 2.30 -9.08
CA THR A 108 1.81 1.64 -8.37
C THR A 108 1.15 2.56 -7.35
N PHE A 109 0.12 2.06 -6.69
CA PHE A 109 -0.50 2.62 -5.49
C PHE A 109 -0.80 1.47 -4.54
N ASN A 110 -0.46 1.64 -3.25
CA ASN A 110 -0.62 0.59 -2.24
C ASN A 110 -1.92 0.80 -1.50
N GLU A 111 -2.87 -0.16 -1.62
CA GLU A 111 -4.20 0.04 -1.05
C GLU A 111 -4.88 -1.27 -0.66
N GLY A 112 -5.82 -1.18 0.26
CA GLY A 112 -6.63 -2.32 0.70
C GLY A 112 -7.41 -2.95 -0.45
N VAL A 113 -7.53 -4.29 -0.44
CA VAL A 113 -8.22 -5.04 -1.50
C VAL A 113 -9.64 -4.57 -1.76
N TYR A 114 -10.33 -4.05 -0.74
CA TYR A 114 -11.72 -3.59 -0.85
C TYR A 114 -11.85 -2.29 -1.62
N GLU A 115 -10.87 -1.40 -1.52
CA GLU A 115 -10.90 -0.08 -2.15
C GLU A 115 -10.70 -0.18 -3.67
N TRP A 116 -9.98 -1.19 -4.14
CA TRP A 116 -9.66 -1.37 -5.56
C TRP A 116 -10.90 -1.51 -6.46
N GLU A 117 -12.06 -1.93 -5.94
CA GLU A 117 -13.31 -1.98 -6.71
C GLU A 117 -13.71 -0.59 -7.25
N HIS A 118 -13.30 0.47 -6.56
CA HIS A 118 -13.72 1.85 -6.85
C HIS A 118 -12.60 2.74 -7.42
N LEU A 119 -11.38 2.19 -7.59
CA LEU A 119 -10.20 2.98 -7.99
C LEU A 119 -9.84 2.85 -9.47
N LYS A 120 -10.81 2.52 -10.34
CA LYS A 120 -10.55 2.29 -11.77
C LYS A 120 -9.81 3.44 -12.44
N GLN A 121 -10.21 4.71 -12.19
CA GLN A 121 -9.58 5.87 -12.82
C GLN A 121 -8.11 6.01 -12.43
N LEU A 122 -7.76 5.73 -11.16
CA LEU A 122 -6.39 5.71 -10.70
C LEU A 122 -5.65 4.50 -11.31
N ALA A 123 -6.26 3.31 -11.29
CA ALA A 123 -5.67 2.10 -11.83
C ALA A 123 -5.29 2.22 -13.32
N ASP A 124 -6.06 2.97 -14.11
CA ASP A 124 -5.77 3.21 -15.54
C ASP A 124 -4.42 3.95 -15.73
N GLU A 125 -3.99 4.75 -14.74
CA GLU A 125 -2.70 5.45 -14.73
C GLU A 125 -1.53 4.62 -14.15
N LEU A 126 -1.79 3.49 -13.52
CA LEU A 126 -0.78 2.68 -12.86
C LEU A 126 -0.26 1.55 -13.76
N ASP A 127 0.95 1.08 -13.53
CA ASP A 127 1.55 -0.06 -14.22
C ASP A 127 1.34 -1.36 -13.44
N ILE A 128 1.26 -1.28 -12.12
CA ILE A 128 1.11 -2.39 -11.17
C ILE A 128 -0.05 -2.06 -10.23
N ILE A 129 -0.81 -3.06 -9.81
CA ILE A 129 -1.81 -2.97 -8.75
C ILE A 129 -1.21 -3.61 -7.50
N SER A 130 -0.97 -2.80 -6.46
CA SER A 130 -0.46 -3.28 -5.17
C SER A 130 -1.57 -3.36 -4.13
N ILE A 131 -1.75 -4.55 -3.57
CA ILE A 131 -2.87 -4.85 -2.68
C ILE A 131 -2.42 -5.16 -1.25
N HIS A 132 -3.21 -4.69 -0.28
CA HIS A 132 -3.09 -5.05 1.13
C HIS A 132 -4.18 -6.04 1.51
N SER A 133 -3.83 -7.13 2.16
CA SER A 133 -4.79 -8.10 2.65
C SER A 133 -4.45 -8.58 4.05
N TYR A 134 -5.36 -8.31 4.97
CA TYR A 134 -5.24 -8.66 6.38
C TYR A 134 -6.47 -9.45 6.85
N PRO A 135 -6.55 -10.75 6.56
CA PRO A 135 -7.73 -11.56 6.89
C PRO A 135 -8.10 -11.53 8.37
N LEU A 136 -7.10 -11.47 9.26
CA LEU A 136 -7.34 -11.41 10.71
C LEU A 136 -8.17 -10.19 11.11
N TRP A 137 -7.89 -9.00 10.56
CA TRP A 137 -8.62 -7.76 10.85
C TRP A 137 -10.09 -7.80 10.40
N ASN A 138 -10.40 -8.72 9.48
CA ASN A 138 -11.76 -8.95 8.98
C ASN A 138 -12.46 -10.12 9.69
N GLY A 139 -11.94 -10.58 10.82
CA GLY A 139 -12.54 -11.62 11.64
C GLY A 139 -12.40 -13.05 11.10
N ASN A 140 -11.48 -13.29 10.17
CA ASN A 140 -11.21 -14.62 9.65
C ASN A 140 -10.33 -15.44 10.59
N ASN A 141 -10.52 -16.77 10.59
CA ASN A 141 -9.60 -17.71 11.24
C ASN A 141 -8.36 -17.93 10.38
N VAL A 142 -7.30 -18.43 10.98
CA VAL A 142 -6.05 -18.74 10.24
C VAL A 142 -6.27 -19.81 9.16
N GLU A 143 -7.18 -20.77 9.38
CA GLU A 143 -7.55 -21.79 8.41
C GLU A 143 -8.24 -21.23 7.16
N GLU A 144 -8.91 -20.09 7.28
CA GLU A 144 -9.63 -19.41 6.19
C GLU A 144 -8.74 -18.41 5.44
N ALA A 145 -7.67 -17.94 6.08
CA ALA A 145 -6.90 -16.77 5.67
C ALA A 145 -6.33 -16.88 4.25
N LEU A 146 -5.78 -18.03 3.88
CA LEU A 146 -5.21 -18.23 2.54
C LEU A 146 -6.29 -18.17 1.45
N GLU A 147 -7.44 -18.78 1.67
CA GLU A 147 -8.55 -18.76 0.68
C GLU A 147 -9.16 -17.35 0.55
N VAL A 148 -9.15 -16.57 1.62
CA VAL A 148 -9.54 -15.15 1.58
C VAL A 148 -8.56 -14.37 0.68
N ASN A 149 -7.25 -14.53 0.86
CA ASN A 149 -6.25 -13.87 0.02
C ASN A 149 -6.38 -14.28 -1.46
N LYS A 150 -6.56 -15.56 -1.76
CA LYS A 150 -6.78 -16.06 -3.12
C LYS A 150 -8.03 -15.48 -3.75
N THR A 151 -9.10 -15.37 -2.97
CA THR A 151 -10.38 -14.82 -3.45
C THR A 151 -10.23 -13.35 -3.83
N TRP A 152 -9.57 -12.56 -3.00
CA TRP A 152 -9.33 -11.15 -3.28
C TRP A 152 -8.36 -10.95 -4.44
N TYR A 153 -7.27 -11.69 -4.48
CA TYR A 153 -6.35 -11.66 -5.62
C TYR A 153 -7.08 -11.93 -6.94
N LYS A 154 -7.94 -12.96 -6.98
CA LYS A 154 -8.73 -13.29 -8.16
C LYS A 154 -9.68 -12.16 -8.54
N LYS A 155 -10.41 -11.58 -7.58
CA LYS A 155 -11.32 -10.45 -7.84
C LYS A 155 -10.58 -9.24 -8.41
N VAL A 156 -9.46 -8.86 -7.81
CA VAL A 156 -8.66 -7.72 -8.30
C VAL A 156 -8.15 -8.00 -9.72
N LYS A 157 -7.76 -9.23 -10.01
CA LYS A 157 -7.36 -9.65 -11.35
C LYS A 157 -8.50 -9.61 -12.38
N GLU A 158 -9.73 -9.86 -11.94
CA GLU A 158 -10.93 -9.73 -12.77
C GLU A 158 -11.27 -8.25 -13.05
N TRP A 159 -11.08 -7.36 -12.06
CA TRP A 159 -11.30 -5.92 -12.22
C TRP A 159 -10.25 -5.25 -13.10
N TYR A 160 -9.01 -5.75 -13.07
CA TYR A 160 -7.87 -5.16 -13.76
C TYR A 160 -7.14 -6.18 -14.63
N PRO A 161 -7.80 -6.70 -15.69
CA PRO A 161 -7.20 -7.71 -16.56
C PRO A 161 -5.97 -7.15 -17.27
N GLY A 162 -4.89 -7.94 -17.28
CA GLY A 162 -3.63 -7.58 -17.93
C GLY A 162 -2.67 -6.75 -17.10
N LYS A 163 -3.05 -6.28 -15.90
CA LYS A 163 -2.12 -5.61 -14.98
C LYS A 163 -1.45 -6.64 -14.05
N PRO A 164 -0.15 -6.51 -13.80
CA PRO A 164 0.51 -7.23 -12.71
C PRO A 164 -0.13 -6.85 -11.38
N ILE A 165 -0.32 -7.84 -10.50
CA ILE A 165 -0.85 -7.65 -9.16
C ILE A 165 0.17 -8.19 -8.17
N VAL A 166 0.50 -7.39 -7.16
CA VAL A 166 1.41 -7.78 -6.09
C VAL A 166 0.77 -7.53 -4.73
N PHE A 167 1.10 -8.35 -3.76
CA PHE A 167 0.79 -8.05 -2.36
C PHE A 167 1.90 -7.16 -1.79
N SER A 168 1.61 -5.88 -1.59
CA SER A 168 2.53 -4.97 -0.90
C SER A 168 2.46 -5.13 0.62
N GLU A 169 1.32 -5.58 1.13
CA GLU A 169 1.16 -5.90 2.53
C GLU A 169 0.28 -7.13 2.75
N VAL A 170 0.77 -8.03 3.60
CA VAL A 170 0.01 -9.13 4.19
C VAL A 170 0.44 -9.30 5.64
N GLY A 171 -0.49 -9.69 6.49
CA GLY A 171 -0.11 -9.82 7.89
C GLY A 171 -1.06 -10.65 8.74
N TRP A 172 -0.49 -11.15 9.83
CA TRP A 172 -1.19 -11.82 10.93
C TRP A 172 -0.59 -11.36 12.24
N ALA A 173 -1.39 -10.77 13.13
CA ALA A 173 -0.90 -10.27 14.42
C ALA A 173 -0.60 -11.40 15.39
N THR A 174 0.35 -11.17 16.28
CA THR A 174 0.67 -12.10 17.40
C THR A 174 -0.08 -11.74 18.68
N ASP A 175 -0.53 -10.51 18.78
CA ASP A 175 -1.36 -9.99 19.87
C ASP A 175 -2.32 -8.92 19.34
N CYS A 176 -3.52 -8.87 19.88
CA CYS A 176 -4.55 -7.93 19.46
C CYS A 176 -5.67 -7.75 20.50
N ALA A 177 -5.31 -7.75 21.76
CA ALA A 177 -6.23 -7.71 22.90
C ALA A 177 -7.34 -6.64 22.82
N ASP A 178 -7.11 -5.56 22.09
CA ASP A 178 -8.02 -4.41 22.02
C ASP A 178 -8.87 -4.34 20.73
N PHE A 179 -8.72 -5.29 19.80
CA PHE A 179 -9.41 -5.24 18.51
C PHE A 179 -10.67 -6.11 18.52
N LYS A 180 -11.85 -5.50 18.73
CA LYS A 180 -13.14 -6.18 18.88
C LYS A 180 -13.61 -6.99 17.65
N GLN A 181 -13.03 -6.78 16.49
CA GLN A 181 -13.41 -7.47 15.24
C GLN A 181 -12.70 -8.82 15.08
N MET A 182 -11.63 -9.06 15.82
CA MET A 182 -10.88 -10.29 15.74
C MET A 182 -11.50 -11.38 16.60
N ARG A 183 -11.44 -12.60 16.10
CA ARG A 183 -11.89 -13.76 16.87
C ARG A 183 -10.88 -14.05 17.98
N GLU A 184 -11.39 -14.32 19.18
CA GLU A 184 -10.58 -14.67 20.33
C GLU A 184 -9.63 -15.84 20.03
N GLY A 185 -8.39 -15.75 20.49
CA GLY A 185 -7.37 -16.78 20.33
C GLY A 185 -6.73 -16.90 18.93
N GLN A 186 -7.14 -16.07 17.96
CA GLN A 186 -6.54 -16.13 16.62
C GLN A 186 -5.21 -15.38 16.49
N ALA A 187 -5.01 -14.29 17.23
CA ALA A 187 -3.74 -13.57 17.23
C ALA A 187 -2.75 -14.26 18.19
N ASN A 188 -1.78 -14.94 17.63
CA ASN A 188 -0.69 -15.60 18.35
C ASN A 188 0.44 -15.97 17.37
N GLU A 189 1.63 -16.29 17.88
CA GLU A 189 2.81 -16.60 17.07
C GLU A 189 2.66 -17.90 16.24
N GLU A 190 1.93 -18.90 16.73
CA GLU A 190 1.71 -20.14 16.01
C GLU A 190 0.87 -19.92 14.76
N ASN A 191 -0.22 -19.19 14.89
CA ASN A 191 -1.09 -18.82 13.76
C ASN A 191 -0.39 -17.87 12.79
N GLN A 192 0.42 -16.92 13.29
CA GLN A 192 1.24 -16.07 12.43
C GLN A 192 2.19 -16.89 11.58
N LYS A 193 2.92 -17.82 12.20
CA LYS A 193 3.84 -18.74 11.49
C LYS A 193 3.09 -19.54 10.43
N LYS A 194 1.97 -20.17 10.81
CA LYS A 194 1.13 -20.95 9.88
C LYS A 194 0.68 -20.12 8.69
N TYR A 195 0.15 -18.90 8.96
CA TYR A 195 -0.29 -17.99 7.93
C TYR A 195 0.80 -17.67 6.91
N TYR A 196 1.98 -17.27 7.37
CA TYR A 196 3.08 -16.93 6.46
C TYR A 196 3.62 -18.12 5.70
N GLU A 197 3.70 -19.31 6.32
CA GLU A 197 4.14 -20.52 5.63
C GLU A 197 3.18 -20.94 4.51
N GLU A 198 1.88 -20.83 4.73
CA GLU A 198 0.86 -21.16 3.74
C GLU A 198 0.81 -20.10 2.62
N PHE A 199 0.86 -18.81 2.99
CA PHE A 199 0.88 -17.71 2.04
C PHE A 199 2.12 -17.77 1.15
N TRP A 200 3.30 -17.95 1.72
CA TRP A 200 4.56 -18.06 0.97
C TRP A 200 4.54 -19.21 -0.03
N LYS A 201 4.14 -20.41 0.39
CA LYS A 201 4.04 -21.56 -0.50
C LYS A 201 3.10 -21.34 -1.68
N TRP A 202 2.05 -20.57 -1.47
CA TRP A 202 1.11 -20.22 -2.53
C TRP A 202 1.66 -19.14 -3.45
N SER A 203 2.13 -18.04 -2.91
CA SER A 203 2.63 -16.90 -3.69
C SER A 203 3.85 -17.26 -4.54
N ASP A 204 4.78 -18.04 -4.00
CA ASP A 204 5.96 -18.56 -4.73
C ASP A 204 5.55 -19.44 -5.93
N ARG A 205 4.60 -20.35 -5.71
CA ARG A 205 4.07 -21.19 -6.79
C ARG A 205 3.37 -20.41 -7.89
N GLU A 206 2.59 -19.42 -7.55
CA GLU A 206 1.85 -18.57 -8.50
C GLU A 206 2.71 -17.43 -9.06
N GLN A 207 3.90 -17.22 -8.55
CA GLN A 207 4.82 -16.11 -8.91
C GLN A 207 4.17 -14.72 -8.71
N ILE A 208 3.59 -14.51 -7.52
CA ILE A 208 2.90 -13.27 -7.14
C ILE A 208 3.81 -12.41 -6.27
#